data_c1cb1cadb91e09b3e6eb4068648244ea
#
_entry.id   c1cb1cadb91e09b3e6eb4068648244ea
#
_cell.length_a   1.000
_cell.length_b   1.000
_cell.length_c   1.000
_cell.angle_alpha   90.00
_cell.angle_beta   90.00
_cell.angle_gamma   90.00
#
_symmetry.space_group_name_H-M   'P 1'
#
loop_
_entity.id
_entity.type
_entity.pdbx_description
1 polymer ?
#
loop_
_entity_poly.entity_id
_entity_poly.type
_entity_poly.pdbx_seq_one_letter_code
_entity_poly.pdbx_strand_id
1 'polypeptide(L)'
;MPPQFSFAFIGVLVNACLITAVLAVDLRAGIVTACVTPFFAYIEGMLPFLPFVVPVALGNCVYVLLAWLGRKHCLLGFSVAALGKAATLFLGFYILFAAVAFPPAMRHTLLFIMSWPQVVTGLGGAAVGFFVCRSLARSHII
;
A
#
# COMPACT_ATOMS: atom_id res chain seq x y z
N MET A 1 -4.24 21.81 5.31
CA MET A 1 -4.84 20.66 4.62
C MET A 1 -5.62 19.81 5.62
N PRO A 2 -6.86 19.42 5.33
CA PRO A 2 -7.58 18.51 6.21
C PRO A 2 -6.82 17.19 6.36
N PRO A 3 -6.76 16.57 7.54
CA PRO A 3 -5.95 15.37 7.79
C PRO A 3 -6.28 14.20 6.85
N GLN A 4 -7.51 14.11 6.37
CA GLN A 4 -7.97 13.08 5.44
C GLN A 4 -7.27 13.17 4.06
N PHE A 5 -7.05 14.38 3.54
CA PHE A 5 -6.33 14.59 2.26
C PHE A 5 -4.84 14.27 2.39
N SER A 6 -4.24 14.63 3.52
CA SER A 6 -2.83 14.27 3.79
C SER A 6 -2.64 12.75 3.82
N PHE A 7 -3.56 12.02 4.44
CA PHE A 7 -3.50 10.56 4.52
C PHE A 7 -3.64 9.90 3.13
N ALA A 8 -4.58 10.38 2.31
CA ALA A 8 -4.77 9.88 0.95
C ALA A 8 -3.56 10.18 0.05
N PHE A 9 -3.01 11.39 0.15
CA PHE A 9 -1.83 11.81 -0.62
C PHE A 9 -0.60 10.97 -0.28
N ILE A 10 -0.32 10.78 1.01
CA ILE A 10 0.79 9.92 1.48
C ILE A 10 0.57 8.48 1.03
N GLY A 11 -0.66 7.97 1.12
CA GLY A 11 -1.01 6.65 0.64
C GLY A 11 -0.72 6.45 -0.85
N VAL A 12 -1.03 7.43 -1.69
CA VAL A 12 -0.69 7.41 -3.13
C VAL A 12 0.82 7.40 -3.33
N LEU A 13 1.57 8.24 -2.61
CA LEU A 13 3.04 8.29 -2.72
C LEU A 13 3.70 6.99 -2.30
N VAL A 14 3.30 6.41 -1.18
CA VAL A 14 3.83 5.11 -0.71
C VAL A 14 3.54 4.02 -1.75
N ASN A 15 2.32 3.95 -2.26
CA ASN A 15 1.96 2.98 -3.29
C ASN A 15 2.73 3.21 -4.61
N ALA A 16 2.99 4.46 -4.99
CA ALA A 16 3.84 4.77 -6.14
C ALA A 16 5.28 4.30 -5.94
N CYS A 17 5.84 4.47 -4.74
CA CYS A 17 7.17 3.95 -4.39
C CYS A 17 7.22 2.41 -4.49
N LEU A 18 6.20 1.72 -3.98
CA LEU A 18 6.10 0.25 -4.05
C LEU A 18 6.07 -0.24 -5.50
N ILE A 19 5.23 0.37 -6.35
CA ILE A 19 5.15 0.04 -7.78
C ILE A 19 6.46 0.34 -8.49
N THR A 20 7.06 1.50 -8.23
CA THR A 20 8.35 1.85 -8.83
C THR A 20 9.45 0.86 -8.42
N ALA A 21 9.54 0.50 -7.14
CA ALA A 21 10.52 -0.47 -6.66
C ALA A 21 10.37 -1.82 -7.37
N VAL A 22 9.15 -2.34 -7.51
CA VAL A 22 8.92 -3.66 -8.09
C VAL A 22 9.05 -3.68 -9.61
N LEU A 23 8.69 -2.61 -10.30
CA LEU A 23 8.73 -2.56 -11.77
C LEU A 23 10.07 -2.06 -12.31
N ALA A 24 10.72 -1.12 -11.65
CA ALA A 24 11.97 -0.52 -12.11
C ALA A 24 13.22 -1.28 -11.62
N VAL A 25 13.12 -1.99 -10.50
CA VAL A 25 14.23 -2.78 -9.96
C VAL A 25 13.90 -4.27 -10.06
N ASP A 26 13.26 -4.84 -9.05
CA ASP A 26 12.83 -6.24 -9.04
C ASP A 26 11.80 -6.50 -7.92
N LEU A 27 11.31 -7.76 -7.88
CA LEU A 27 10.37 -8.20 -6.85
C LEU A 27 10.97 -8.10 -5.43
N ARG A 28 12.27 -8.37 -5.28
CA ARG A 28 12.94 -8.33 -3.96
C ARG A 28 12.97 -6.91 -3.42
N ALA A 29 13.34 -5.94 -4.27
CA ALA A 29 13.29 -4.52 -3.91
C ALA A 29 11.89 -4.08 -3.50
N GLY A 30 10.86 -4.51 -4.25
CA GLY A 30 9.47 -4.26 -3.92
C GLY A 30 9.07 -4.83 -2.55
N ILE A 31 9.41 -6.07 -2.25
CA ILE A 31 9.11 -6.74 -0.96
C ILE A 31 9.85 -6.05 0.20
N VAL A 32 11.13 -5.73 0.03
CA VAL A 32 11.90 -5.00 1.06
C VAL A 32 11.24 -3.66 1.36
N THR A 33 10.90 -2.89 0.32
CA THR A 33 10.20 -1.61 0.48
C THR A 33 8.85 -1.79 1.17
N ALA A 34 8.09 -2.84 0.82
CA ALA A 34 6.80 -3.16 1.42
C ALA A 34 6.89 -3.45 2.93
N CYS A 35 7.97 -4.10 3.37
CA CYS A 35 8.21 -4.40 4.78
C CYS A 35 8.73 -3.18 5.56
N VAL A 36 9.57 -2.37 4.95
CA VAL A 36 10.26 -1.25 5.60
C VAL A 36 9.34 -0.02 5.76
N THR A 37 8.53 0.28 4.77
CA THR A 37 7.65 1.48 4.78
C THR A 37 6.70 1.56 5.98
N PRO A 38 6.06 0.48 6.49
CA PRO A 38 5.20 0.58 7.66
C PRO A 38 5.96 0.89 8.96
N PHE A 39 7.22 0.48 9.08
CA PHE A 39 8.06 0.85 10.23
C PHE A 39 8.36 2.34 10.23
N PHE A 40 8.67 2.92 9.09
CA PHE A 40 8.82 4.37 8.98
C PHE A 40 7.53 5.10 9.30
N ALA A 41 6.39 4.63 8.78
CA ALA A 41 5.08 5.19 9.12
C ALA A 41 4.78 5.13 10.63
N TYR A 42 5.23 4.08 11.32
CA TYR A 42 5.12 3.99 12.78
C TYR A 42 6.03 4.99 13.49
N ILE A 43 7.29 5.09 13.07
CA ILE A 43 8.26 6.04 13.66
C ILE A 43 7.81 7.49 13.48
N GLU A 44 7.21 7.82 12.35
CA GLU A 44 6.64 9.15 12.05
C GLU A 44 5.30 9.43 12.75
N GLY A 45 4.78 8.48 13.53
CA GLY A 45 3.53 8.62 14.26
C GLY A 45 2.26 8.48 13.41
N MET A 46 2.37 8.06 12.15
CA MET A 46 1.22 7.81 11.27
C MET A 46 0.47 6.53 11.65
N LEU A 47 1.17 5.53 12.18
CA LEU A 47 0.58 4.33 12.77
C LEU A 47 0.66 4.45 14.30
N PRO A 48 -0.49 4.52 15.00
CA PRO A 48 -0.49 4.80 16.44
C PRO A 48 0.03 3.65 17.29
N PHE A 49 0.02 2.42 16.77
CA PHE A 49 0.42 1.23 17.51
C PHE A 49 1.32 0.32 16.67
N LEU A 50 2.36 -0.21 17.29
CA LEU A 50 3.33 -1.11 16.65
C LEU A 50 2.67 -2.36 16.01
N PRO A 51 1.67 -3.03 16.59
CA PRO A 51 0.98 -4.16 15.96
C PRO A 51 0.36 -3.84 14.60
N PHE A 52 0.06 -2.57 14.30
CA PHE A 52 -0.49 -2.17 13.00
C PHE A 52 0.50 -2.29 11.85
N VAL A 53 1.79 -2.33 12.15
CA VAL A 53 2.86 -2.54 11.15
C VAL A 53 2.67 -3.87 10.41
N VAL A 54 2.26 -4.93 11.11
CA VAL A 54 2.13 -6.28 10.52
C VAL A 54 1.08 -6.34 9.41
N PRO A 55 -0.20 -5.97 9.64
CA PRO A 55 -1.20 -6.01 8.57
C PRO A 55 -0.87 -5.04 7.42
N VAL A 56 -0.25 -3.90 7.70
CA VAL A 56 0.15 -2.95 6.66
C VAL A 56 1.29 -3.52 5.81
N ALA A 57 2.29 -4.14 6.42
CA ALA A 57 3.38 -4.81 5.71
C ALA A 57 2.86 -5.96 4.83
N LEU A 58 1.95 -6.79 5.35
CA LEU A 58 1.31 -7.87 4.58
C LEU A 58 0.52 -7.32 3.39
N GLY A 59 -0.28 -6.27 3.59
CA GLY A 59 -1.03 -5.63 2.52
C GLY A 59 -0.12 -5.05 1.44
N ASN A 60 0.98 -4.43 1.81
CA ASN A 60 1.98 -3.92 0.88
C ASN A 60 2.69 -5.06 0.11
N CYS A 61 3.03 -6.17 0.77
CA CYS A 61 3.61 -7.35 0.12
C CYS A 61 2.66 -7.97 -0.91
N VAL A 62 1.38 -8.12 -0.58
CA VAL A 62 0.35 -8.60 -1.51
C VAL A 62 0.22 -7.66 -2.70
N TYR A 63 0.20 -6.35 -2.47
CA TYR A 63 0.14 -5.34 -3.52
C TYR A 63 1.31 -5.45 -4.50
N VAL A 64 2.54 -5.52 -4.00
CA VAL A 64 3.76 -5.67 -4.78
C VAL A 64 3.76 -6.98 -5.58
N LEU A 65 3.40 -8.09 -4.92
CA LEU A 65 3.36 -9.41 -5.55
C LEU A 65 2.36 -9.47 -6.69
N LEU A 66 1.13 -9.00 -6.46
CA LEU A 66 0.08 -8.99 -7.48
C LEU A 66 0.39 -8.03 -8.62
N ALA A 67 0.98 -6.87 -8.33
CA ALA A 67 1.45 -5.94 -9.36
C ALA A 67 2.55 -6.56 -10.24
N TRP A 68 3.49 -7.29 -9.63
CA TRP A 68 4.54 -7.98 -10.36
C TRP A 68 4.00 -9.12 -11.23
N LEU A 69 3.10 -9.93 -10.70
CA LEU A 69 2.45 -11.00 -11.47
C LEU A 69 1.61 -10.44 -12.62
N GLY A 70 0.89 -9.35 -12.38
CA GLY A 70 0.03 -8.70 -13.35
C GLY A 70 0.71 -7.69 -14.28
N ARG A 71 2.04 -7.53 -14.23
CA ARG A 71 2.77 -6.47 -14.96
C ARG A 71 2.60 -6.49 -16.48
N LYS A 72 2.25 -7.64 -17.06
CA LYS A 72 1.97 -7.77 -18.50
C LYS A 72 0.62 -7.17 -18.90
N HIS A 73 -0.32 -7.08 -17.96
CA HIS A 73 -1.68 -6.55 -18.14
C HIS A 73 -1.89 -5.39 -17.16
N CYS A 74 -1.19 -4.28 -17.38
CA CYS A 74 -1.06 -3.17 -16.42
C CYS A 74 -2.36 -2.76 -15.75
N LEU A 75 -3.42 -2.49 -16.50
CA LEU A 75 -4.69 -2.03 -15.94
C LEU A 75 -5.34 -3.10 -15.04
N LEU A 76 -5.46 -4.33 -15.54
CA LEU A 76 -6.04 -5.45 -14.79
C LEU A 76 -5.15 -5.83 -13.61
N GLY A 77 -3.84 -5.95 -13.83
CA GLY A 77 -2.87 -6.32 -12.79
C GLY A 77 -2.85 -5.34 -11.64
N PHE A 78 -2.86 -4.04 -11.91
CA PHE A 78 -2.87 -3.01 -10.87
C PHE A 78 -4.22 -2.92 -10.15
N SER A 79 -5.32 -3.15 -10.85
CA SER A 79 -6.64 -3.22 -10.22
C SER A 79 -6.74 -4.40 -9.26
N VAL A 80 -6.29 -5.58 -9.67
CA VAL A 80 -6.22 -6.78 -8.81
C VAL A 80 -5.29 -6.56 -7.63
N ALA A 81 -4.14 -5.91 -7.84
CA ALA A 81 -3.19 -5.58 -6.78
C ALA A 81 -3.81 -4.65 -5.73
N ALA A 82 -4.48 -3.58 -6.17
CA ALA A 82 -5.14 -2.63 -5.28
C ALA A 82 -6.28 -3.28 -4.47
N LEU A 83 -7.10 -4.12 -5.11
CA LEU A 83 -8.15 -4.89 -4.44
C LEU A 83 -7.57 -5.90 -3.45
N GLY A 84 -6.53 -6.64 -3.84
CA GLY A 84 -5.85 -7.60 -2.98
C GLY A 84 -5.24 -6.94 -1.75
N LYS A 85 -4.62 -5.77 -1.91
CA LYS A 85 -4.11 -4.98 -0.80
C LYS A 85 -5.23 -4.56 0.16
N ALA A 86 -6.31 -3.98 -0.37
CA ALA A 86 -7.45 -3.54 0.45
C ALA A 86 -8.08 -4.72 1.22
N ALA A 87 -8.28 -5.87 0.58
CA ALA A 87 -8.78 -7.08 1.22
C ALA A 87 -7.84 -7.57 2.33
N THR A 88 -6.54 -7.62 2.08
CA THR A 88 -5.54 -8.05 3.06
C THR A 88 -5.49 -7.10 4.27
N LEU A 89 -5.53 -5.80 4.04
CA LEU A 89 -5.58 -4.80 5.11
C LEU A 89 -6.84 -4.93 5.94
N PHE A 90 -8.00 -5.01 5.29
CA PHE A 90 -9.27 -5.15 5.99
C PHE A 90 -9.30 -6.41 6.85
N LEU A 91 -8.93 -7.56 6.30
CA LEU A 91 -8.86 -8.83 7.03
C LEU A 91 -7.82 -8.79 8.15
N GLY A 92 -6.63 -8.27 7.89
CA GLY A 92 -5.57 -8.16 8.87
C GLY A 92 -5.95 -7.31 10.06
N PHE A 93 -6.57 -6.15 9.83
CA PHE A 93 -7.08 -5.30 10.91
C PHE A 93 -8.30 -5.92 11.62
N TYR A 94 -9.18 -6.60 10.87
CA TYR A 94 -10.33 -7.29 11.45
C TYR A 94 -9.86 -8.38 12.44
N ILE A 95 -8.89 -9.21 12.04
CA ILE A 95 -8.30 -10.25 12.90
C ILE A 95 -7.59 -9.63 14.10
N LEU A 96 -6.81 -8.56 13.88
CA LEU A 96 -6.11 -7.86 14.96
C LEU A 96 -7.07 -7.31 16.01
N PHE A 97 -8.20 -6.73 15.59
CA PHE A 97 -9.23 -6.21 16.49
C PHE A 97 -10.06 -7.29 17.17
N ALA A 98 -10.09 -8.50 16.63
CA ALA A 98 -10.67 -9.66 17.30
C ALA A 98 -9.73 -10.21 18.38
N ALA A 99 -8.42 -10.11 18.17
CA ALA A 99 -7.40 -10.60 19.11
C ALA A 99 -7.07 -9.62 20.23
N VAL A 100 -7.16 -8.31 19.95
CA VAL A 100 -6.81 -7.24 20.90
C VAL A 100 -7.97 -6.27 21.04
N ALA A 101 -8.33 -5.92 22.27
CA ALA A 101 -9.41 -4.98 22.54
C ALA A 101 -8.98 -3.54 22.21
N PHE A 102 -9.72 -2.91 21.30
CA PHE A 102 -9.58 -1.49 20.96
C PHE A 102 -10.92 -0.77 21.13
N PRO A 103 -10.91 0.56 21.35
CA PRO A 103 -12.13 1.35 21.44
C PRO A 103 -13.00 1.18 20.17
N PRO A 104 -14.33 1.05 20.29
CA PRO A 104 -15.21 0.83 19.13
C PRO A 104 -15.10 1.89 18.04
N ALA A 105 -14.97 3.17 18.43
CA ALA A 105 -14.81 4.29 17.49
C ALA A 105 -13.54 4.15 16.64
N MET A 106 -12.42 3.75 17.25
CA MET A 106 -11.15 3.50 16.53
C MET A 106 -11.29 2.32 15.56
N ARG A 107 -11.93 1.23 16.00
CA ARG A 107 -12.17 0.06 15.14
C ARG A 107 -12.94 0.41 13.88
N HIS A 108 -14.06 1.10 14.02
CA HIS A 108 -14.90 1.53 12.88
C HIS A 108 -14.13 2.43 11.92
N THR A 109 -13.43 3.43 12.45
CA THR A 109 -12.67 4.40 11.64
C THR A 109 -11.55 3.69 10.87
N LEU A 110 -10.76 2.85 11.53
CA LEU A 110 -9.64 2.15 10.88
C LEU A 110 -10.11 1.12 9.87
N LEU A 111 -11.15 0.33 10.16
CA LEU A 111 -11.71 -0.60 9.19
C LEU A 111 -12.25 0.11 7.96
N PHE A 112 -12.86 1.29 8.13
CA PHE A 112 -13.29 2.11 7.01
C PHE A 112 -12.11 2.60 6.16
N ILE A 113 -11.07 3.18 6.80
CA ILE A 113 -9.87 3.68 6.10
C ILE A 113 -9.11 2.55 5.40
N MET A 114 -9.10 1.36 5.98
CA MET A 114 -8.40 0.17 5.43
C MET A 114 -9.25 -0.64 4.44
N SER A 115 -10.39 -0.14 4.02
CA SER A 115 -11.27 -0.74 3.02
C SER A 115 -11.15 -0.07 1.64
N TRP A 116 -12.24 0.43 1.11
CA TRP A 116 -12.28 1.03 -0.23
C TRP A 116 -11.34 2.23 -0.47
N PRO A 117 -11.01 3.11 0.52
CA PRO A 117 -10.02 4.16 0.30
C PRO A 117 -8.64 3.62 -0.09
N GLN A 118 -8.28 2.42 0.37
CA GLN A 118 -7.03 1.77 -0.03
C GLN A 118 -7.03 1.33 -1.50
N VAL A 119 -8.18 1.01 -2.06
CA VAL A 119 -8.31 0.74 -3.50
C VAL A 119 -8.00 2.02 -4.29
N VAL A 120 -8.57 3.14 -3.90
CA VAL A 120 -8.35 4.44 -4.56
C VAL A 120 -6.87 4.85 -4.50
N THR A 121 -6.26 4.80 -3.31
CA THR A 121 -4.84 5.15 -3.15
C THR A 121 -3.91 4.14 -3.83
N GLY A 122 -4.30 2.86 -3.88
CA GLY A 122 -3.59 1.82 -4.59
C GLY A 122 -3.59 2.05 -6.10
N LEU A 123 -4.73 2.35 -6.69
CA LEU A 123 -4.87 2.67 -8.12
C LEU A 123 -4.13 3.97 -8.47
N GLY A 124 -4.28 5.02 -7.66
CA GLY A 124 -3.56 6.28 -7.84
C GLY A 124 -2.04 6.10 -7.78
N GLY A 125 -1.55 5.36 -6.79
CA GLY A 125 -0.13 5.01 -6.66
C GLY A 125 0.39 4.16 -7.81
N ALA A 126 -0.40 3.20 -8.29
CA ALA A 126 -0.05 2.39 -9.45
C ALA A 126 0.07 3.24 -10.72
N ALA A 127 -0.85 4.17 -10.96
CA ALA A 127 -0.78 5.09 -12.09
C ALA A 127 0.49 5.95 -12.03
N VAL A 128 0.76 6.59 -10.90
CA VAL A 128 1.96 7.42 -10.71
C VAL A 128 3.23 6.59 -10.87
N GLY A 129 3.33 5.44 -10.20
CA GLY A 129 4.49 4.55 -10.29
C GLY A 129 4.73 4.03 -11.70
N PHE A 130 3.68 3.68 -12.44
CA PHE A 130 3.77 3.27 -13.84
C PHE A 130 4.31 4.39 -14.74
N PHE A 131 3.81 5.62 -14.58
CA PHE A 131 4.32 6.77 -15.33
C PHE A 131 5.78 7.07 -15.01
N VAL A 132 6.18 6.97 -13.75
CA VAL A 132 7.58 7.13 -13.33
C VAL A 132 8.46 6.07 -14.01
N CYS A 133 8.08 4.80 -13.95
CA CYS A 133 8.83 3.71 -14.60
C CYS A 133 8.94 3.92 -16.12
N ARG A 134 7.85 4.34 -16.78
CA ARG A 134 7.87 4.63 -18.20
C ARG A 134 8.78 5.81 -18.56
N SER A 135 8.83 6.83 -17.71
CA SER A 135 9.74 7.98 -17.86
C SER A 135 11.20 7.55 -17.72
N LEU A 136 11.50 6.74 -16.70
CA LEU A 136 12.86 6.21 -16.47
C LEU A 136 13.33 5.33 -17.62
N ALA A 137 12.46 4.48 -18.17
CA ALA A 137 12.78 3.65 -19.33
C ALA A 137 13.07 4.48 -20.57
N ARG A 138 12.34 5.60 -20.79
CA ARG A 138 12.60 6.51 -21.90
C ARG A 138 13.91 7.29 -21.79
N SER A 139 14.34 7.58 -20.56
CA SER A 139 15.63 8.25 -20.30
C SER A 139 16.84 7.32 -20.25
N HIS A 140 16.66 6.04 -20.62
CA HIS A 140 17.73 5.01 -20.59
C HIS A 140 18.39 4.81 -19.22
N ILE A 141 17.66 5.11 -18.11
CA ILE A 141 18.16 4.89 -16.75
C ILE A 141 17.94 3.45 -16.27
N ILE A 142 16.91 2.81 -16.82
CA ILE A 142 16.55 1.40 -16.56
C ILE A 142 16.24 0.66 -17.85
#